data_bb12cf9230554ca80296dcf2b23cf497
#
_entry.id   bb12cf9230554ca80296dcf2b23cf497
#
_cell.length_a   1.000
_cell.length_b   1.000
_cell.length_c   1.000
_cell.angle_alpha   90.00
_cell.angle_beta   90.00
_cell.angle_gamma   90.00
#
_symmetry.space_group_name_H-M   'P 1'
#
loop_
_entity.id
_entity.type
_entity.pdbx_description
1 polymer ?
#
loop_
_entity_poly.entity_id
_entity_poly.type
_entity_poly.pdbx_seq_one_letter_code
_entity_poly.pdbx_strand_id
1 'polypeptide(L)'
;MNNNIFSEITPDIIRLAAKSEAADIIDTELFTKYDVKRGLRDLNGKGVLAGLTHISDVRATEMIDGVSHPAHGRLFYRGYDVKDLVNGFTKDNRFGFEEVAYLLLFDELPNKKELEDFRALLSKYRSLPTGFVRDIIMKAPSQDMMNTLARSVLTLYSYDDRADDVSLPNVLRQCLQLISLFPMLSIYGYQAYCHYHDGKSLFIHRPDPDLSMSENILHILRPDSQYTPLEAKLLDIALVLHMEHGGGNNSSFTTHVVTSSLTDTYSVIAAAIGSLKGPRHGGANIKVVKMFEEMKQEVHDWTDAQEVSTYLKKLLHKEAFDHAGLIYGVGHAIYSKSDPRAVIFKSFVEKLSVEKHLEKEFALYSLVENLAPKIIAEERQMYKGVSINVDFYSGFVYQMLGLPMELYTPIFAIARIVGWSAHRMEELANNGKIIRPAYRPISEDLSYVEMEKRR
;
A
#
# COMPACT_ATOMS: atom_id res chain seq x y z
N MET A 1 -36.96 8.82 -10.55
CA MET A 1 -36.13 8.65 -9.32
C MET A 1 -35.80 7.17 -9.22
N ASN A 2 -34.57 6.77 -9.52
CA ASN A 2 -34.12 5.41 -9.27
C ASN A 2 -33.93 5.28 -7.77
N ASN A 3 -34.90 4.69 -7.07
CA ASN A 3 -34.69 4.26 -5.68
C ASN A 3 -33.62 3.18 -5.71
N ASN A 4 -32.38 3.58 -5.42
CA ASN A 4 -31.26 2.64 -5.37
C ASN A 4 -31.33 1.86 -4.05
N ILE A 5 -32.17 0.83 -4.02
CA ILE A 5 -32.41 -0.03 -2.85
C ILE A 5 -31.10 -0.66 -2.30
N PHE A 6 -30.01 -0.72 -3.11
CA PHE A 6 -28.70 -1.22 -2.66
C PHE A 6 -27.99 -0.30 -1.68
N SER A 7 -28.38 0.98 -1.58
CA SER A 7 -27.73 1.97 -0.72
C SER A 7 -28.65 2.52 0.37
N GLU A 8 -29.90 2.04 0.45
CA GLU A 8 -30.87 2.55 1.39
C GLU A 8 -30.65 1.98 2.79
N ILE A 9 -30.49 2.88 3.78
CA ILE A 9 -30.45 2.53 5.21
C ILE A 9 -31.86 2.75 5.77
N THR A 10 -32.63 1.67 5.88
CA THR A 10 -34.02 1.73 6.39
C THR A 10 -34.04 1.81 7.92
N PRO A 11 -35.17 2.26 8.53
CA PRO A 11 -35.35 2.22 9.99
C PRO A 11 -35.16 0.82 10.61
N ASP A 12 -35.53 -0.23 9.89
CA ASP A 12 -35.31 -1.61 10.33
C ASP A 12 -33.82 -1.97 10.37
N ILE A 13 -33.04 -1.54 9.38
CA ILE A 13 -31.59 -1.72 9.40
C ILE A 13 -30.96 -1.00 10.58
N ILE A 14 -31.36 0.24 10.86
CA ILE A 14 -30.86 1.01 12.02
C ILE A 14 -31.16 0.27 13.33
N ARG A 15 -32.39 -0.20 13.51
CA ARG A 15 -32.83 -0.94 14.70
C ARG A 15 -32.06 -2.25 14.88
N LEU A 16 -31.86 -3.02 13.80
CA LEU A 16 -31.13 -4.28 13.83
C LEU A 16 -29.64 -4.05 14.05
N ALA A 17 -29.04 -3.00 13.48
CA ALA A 17 -27.66 -2.64 13.69
C ALA A 17 -27.36 -2.28 15.17
N ALA A 18 -28.24 -1.50 15.80
CA ALA A 18 -28.12 -1.19 17.22
C ALA A 18 -28.19 -2.46 18.11
N LYS A 19 -29.04 -3.44 17.73
CA LYS A 19 -29.13 -4.72 18.43
C LYS A 19 -27.85 -5.56 18.25
N SER A 20 -27.28 -5.60 17.05
CA SER A 20 -26.02 -6.28 16.76
C SER A 20 -24.86 -5.63 17.53
N GLU A 21 -24.76 -4.29 17.49
CA GLU A 21 -23.72 -3.56 18.23
C GLU A 21 -23.74 -3.87 19.72
N ALA A 22 -24.92 -3.86 20.35
CA ALA A 22 -25.05 -4.17 21.76
C ALA A 22 -24.66 -5.63 22.12
N ALA A 23 -24.84 -6.56 21.15
CA ALA A 23 -24.47 -7.97 21.36
C ALA A 23 -22.97 -8.25 21.11
N ASP A 24 -22.33 -7.45 20.25
CA ASP A 24 -20.98 -7.75 19.73
C ASP A 24 -19.86 -6.98 20.44
N ILE A 25 -20.19 -6.03 21.35
CA ILE A 25 -19.18 -5.29 22.13
C ILE A 25 -18.49 -6.23 23.11
N ILE A 26 -17.17 -6.35 22.97
CA ILE A 26 -16.32 -7.10 23.90
C ILE A 26 -15.68 -6.14 24.88
N ASP A 27 -15.83 -6.42 26.18
CA ASP A 27 -15.15 -5.69 27.24
C ASP A 27 -13.63 -5.74 27.03
N THR A 28 -13.02 -4.55 26.99
CA THR A 28 -11.58 -4.41 26.73
C THR A 28 -10.70 -5.07 27.78
N GLU A 29 -11.18 -5.22 29.03
CA GLU A 29 -10.47 -5.91 30.10
C GLU A 29 -10.26 -7.40 29.81
N LEU A 30 -11.17 -8.03 29.05
CA LEU A 30 -11.08 -9.43 28.68
C LEU A 30 -9.86 -9.72 27.79
N PHE A 31 -9.42 -8.77 26.96
CA PHE A 31 -8.21 -8.93 26.16
C PHE A 31 -6.96 -9.05 27.03
N THR A 32 -6.89 -8.27 28.11
CA THR A 32 -5.80 -8.37 29.10
C THR A 32 -5.94 -9.63 29.93
N LYS A 33 -7.14 -9.94 30.42
CA LYS A 33 -7.43 -11.12 31.23
C LYS A 33 -7.03 -12.43 30.54
N TYR A 34 -7.24 -12.53 29.22
CA TYR A 34 -6.95 -13.73 28.44
C TYR A 34 -5.64 -13.63 27.62
N ASP A 35 -4.82 -12.61 27.89
CA ASP A 35 -3.55 -12.36 27.18
C ASP A 35 -3.71 -12.34 25.63
N VAL A 36 -4.80 -11.75 25.14
CA VAL A 36 -5.06 -11.65 23.68
C VAL A 36 -4.23 -10.54 23.08
N LYS A 37 -3.40 -10.88 22.10
CA LYS A 37 -2.55 -9.94 21.38
C LYS A 37 -3.37 -9.24 20.29
N ARG A 38 -4.06 -8.12 20.63
CA ARG A 38 -4.89 -7.36 19.67
C ARG A 38 -4.06 -6.88 18.48
N GLY A 39 -4.57 -7.15 17.27
CA GLY A 39 -3.83 -6.84 16.05
C GLY A 39 -2.52 -7.64 15.92
N LEU A 40 -2.40 -8.79 16.58
CA LEU A 40 -1.20 -9.63 16.64
C LEU A 40 0.04 -8.86 17.14
N ARG A 41 -0.19 -7.94 18.12
CA ARG A 41 0.88 -7.20 18.78
C ARG A 41 0.76 -7.26 20.29
N ASP A 42 1.90 -7.39 20.95
CA ASP A 42 2.02 -7.29 22.40
C ASP A 42 1.85 -5.83 22.87
N LEU A 43 1.58 -5.64 24.16
CA LEU A 43 1.42 -4.30 24.77
C LEU A 43 2.66 -3.42 24.58
N ASN A 44 3.86 -4.00 24.50
CA ASN A 44 5.11 -3.30 24.21
C ASN A 44 5.27 -2.93 22.72
N GLY A 45 4.30 -3.28 21.86
CA GLY A 45 4.31 -3.05 20.41
C GLY A 45 5.05 -4.10 19.60
N LYS A 46 5.61 -5.15 20.21
CA LYS A 46 6.27 -6.25 19.48
C LYS A 46 5.24 -7.10 18.77
N GLY A 47 5.45 -7.39 17.48
CA GLY A 47 4.60 -8.30 16.71
C GLY A 47 4.69 -9.74 17.19
N VAL A 48 3.58 -10.47 17.09
CA VAL A 48 3.57 -11.93 17.25
C VAL A 48 4.33 -12.54 16.08
N LEU A 49 5.24 -13.47 16.34
CA LEU A 49 5.94 -14.20 15.30
C LEU A 49 4.97 -15.23 14.68
N ALA A 50 4.44 -14.91 13.51
CA ALA A 50 3.42 -15.70 12.82
C ALA A 50 3.98 -16.61 11.72
N GLY A 51 5.20 -16.35 11.22
CA GLY A 51 5.82 -17.11 10.14
C GLY A 51 7.28 -16.79 9.96
N LEU A 52 7.91 -17.46 9.00
CA LEU A 52 9.27 -17.23 8.54
C LEU A 52 9.23 -16.80 7.08
N THR A 53 10.17 -15.97 6.66
CA THR A 53 10.29 -15.51 5.28
C THR A 53 11.73 -15.25 4.88
N HIS A 54 12.05 -15.56 3.63
CA HIS A 54 13.29 -15.16 2.97
C HIS A 54 13.13 -13.86 2.16
N ILE A 55 11.90 -13.34 2.00
CA ILE A 55 11.60 -12.26 1.04
C ILE A 55 12.15 -10.92 1.51
N SER A 56 11.93 -10.57 2.78
CA SER A 56 12.35 -9.29 3.30
C SER A 56 12.58 -9.29 4.80
N ASP A 57 13.35 -8.31 5.26
CA ASP A 57 13.61 -8.07 6.69
C ASP A 57 13.51 -6.59 7.00
N VAL A 58 12.76 -6.26 8.05
CA VAL A 58 12.46 -4.90 8.50
C VAL A 58 13.08 -4.70 9.89
N ARG A 59 14.19 -3.99 9.96
CA ARG A 59 14.95 -3.78 11.20
C ARG A 59 14.81 -2.34 11.69
N ALA A 60 14.55 -2.19 12.97
CA ALA A 60 14.48 -0.89 13.67
C ALA A 60 15.17 -0.91 15.02
N THR A 61 15.82 -2.02 15.36
CA THR A 61 16.56 -2.20 16.62
C THR A 61 17.90 -2.86 16.36
N GLU A 62 18.85 -2.60 17.23
CA GLU A 62 20.15 -3.26 17.30
C GLU A 62 20.37 -3.85 18.69
N MET A 63 21.11 -4.93 18.75
CA MET A 63 21.50 -5.57 20.00
C MET A 63 22.83 -5.01 20.48
N ILE A 64 22.85 -4.38 21.64
CA ILE A 64 24.06 -3.90 22.31
C ILE A 64 24.11 -4.57 23.68
N ASP A 65 25.16 -5.33 23.95
CA ASP A 65 25.35 -6.08 25.21
C ASP A 65 24.15 -6.95 25.60
N GLY A 66 23.49 -7.58 24.61
CA GLY A 66 22.32 -8.43 24.83
C GLY A 66 20.99 -7.68 25.07
N VAL A 67 21.01 -6.35 25.02
CA VAL A 67 19.81 -5.49 25.17
C VAL A 67 19.44 -4.92 23.79
N SER A 68 18.14 -4.94 23.48
CA SER A 68 17.60 -4.36 22.24
C SER A 68 17.44 -2.84 22.39
N HIS A 69 18.12 -2.10 21.53
CA HIS A 69 18.04 -0.63 21.47
C HIS A 69 17.39 -0.17 20.16
N PRO A 70 16.61 0.92 20.16
CA PRO A 70 16.15 1.55 18.94
C PRO A 70 17.31 1.95 18.02
N ALA A 71 17.23 1.59 16.73
CA ALA A 71 18.20 1.94 15.71
C ALA A 71 17.57 2.69 14.54
N HIS A 72 18.40 3.22 13.64
CA HIS A 72 17.91 3.69 12.36
C HIS A 72 17.28 2.54 11.58
N GLY A 73 16.13 2.77 10.98
CA GLY A 73 15.44 1.74 10.22
C GLY A 73 16.26 1.26 9.03
N ARG A 74 16.22 -0.05 8.80
CA ARG A 74 16.79 -0.70 7.61
C ARG A 74 15.73 -1.62 7.02
N LEU A 75 15.70 -1.70 5.71
CA LEU A 75 14.83 -2.59 4.95
C LEU A 75 15.70 -3.41 4.01
N PHE A 76 15.53 -4.72 4.05
CA PHE A 76 16.28 -5.65 3.20
C PHE A 76 15.31 -6.42 2.30
N TYR A 77 15.65 -6.53 1.04
CA TYR A 77 15.00 -7.40 0.07
C TYR A 77 15.94 -8.55 -0.24
N ARG A 78 15.55 -9.78 0.10
CA ARG A 78 16.42 -10.97 -0.08
C ARG A 78 17.85 -10.76 0.45
N GLY A 79 17.98 -10.11 1.60
CA GLY A 79 19.29 -9.82 2.22
C GLY A 79 20.02 -8.58 1.72
N TYR A 80 19.58 -7.95 0.62
CA TYR A 80 20.15 -6.70 0.12
C TYR A 80 19.47 -5.49 0.76
N ASP A 81 20.26 -4.54 1.27
CA ASP A 81 19.71 -3.29 1.79
C ASP A 81 19.07 -2.48 0.65
N VAL A 82 17.83 -2.04 0.83
CA VAL A 82 17.10 -1.29 -0.20
C VAL A 82 17.83 -0.02 -0.61
N LYS A 83 18.59 0.60 0.30
CA LYS A 83 19.40 1.77 0.00
C LYS A 83 20.53 1.44 -0.99
N ASP A 84 21.15 0.28 -0.83
CA ASP A 84 22.23 -0.15 -1.72
C ASP A 84 21.68 -0.55 -3.10
N LEU A 85 20.50 -1.17 -3.15
CA LEU A 85 19.80 -1.45 -4.40
C LEU A 85 19.50 -0.16 -5.17
N VAL A 86 18.87 0.83 -4.49
CA VAL A 86 18.56 2.12 -5.11
C VAL A 86 19.82 2.85 -5.58
N ASN A 87 20.87 2.88 -4.77
CA ASN A 87 22.14 3.48 -5.14
C ASN A 87 22.78 2.78 -6.35
N GLY A 88 22.71 1.44 -6.41
CA GLY A 88 23.28 0.64 -7.48
C GLY A 88 22.69 0.97 -8.84
N PHE A 89 21.39 0.79 -9.03
CA PHE A 89 20.77 1.06 -10.33
C PHE A 89 20.74 2.56 -10.69
N THR A 90 20.67 3.44 -9.68
CA THR A 90 20.73 4.91 -9.92
C THR A 90 22.11 5.35 -10.40
N LYS A 91 23.18 4.83 -9.80
CA LYS A 91 24.56 5.11 -10.21
C LYS A 91 24.81 4.71 -11.67
N ASP A 92 24.26 3.58 -12.08
CA ASP A 92 24.38 3.07 -13.45
C ASP A 92 23.37 3.72 -14.42
N ASN A 93 22.61 4.71 -13.96
CA ASN A 93 21.55 5.37 -14.72
C ASN A 93 20.48 4.40 -15.28
N ARG A 94 20.21 3.28 -14.58
CA ARG A 94 19.21 2.26 -14.96
C ARG A 94 17.89 2.46 -14.20
N PHE A 95 16.83 1.77 -14.62
CA PHE A 95 15.60 1.56 -13.88
C PHE A 95 15.73 0.33 -12.99
N GLY A 96 15.17 0.39 -11.78
CA GLY A 96 15.33 -0.64 -10.77
C GLY A 96 14.14 -1.56 -10.61
N PHE A 97 12.95 -1.21 -11.11
CA PHE A 97 11.73 -1.98 -10.84
C PHE A 97 11.87 -3.45 -11.27
N GLU A 98 12.25 -3.70 -12.52
CA GLU A 98 12.35 -5.06 -13.04
C GLU A 98 13.49 -5.85 -12.39
N GLU A 99 14.63 -5.19 -12.09
CA GLU A 99 15.75 -5.80 -11.38
C GLU A 99 15.38 -6.26 -9.97
N VAL A 100 14.69 -5.38 -9.22
CA VAL A 100 14.28 -5.69 -7.85
C VAL A 100 13.10 -6.67 -7.82
N ALA A 101 12.20 -6.63 -8.82
CA ALA A 101 11.16 -7.64 -8.99
C ALA A 101 11.77 -9.03 -9.24
N TYR A 102 12.78 -9.13 -10.08
CA TYR A 102 13.53 -10.38 -10.30
C TYR A 102 14.15 -10.87 -8.99
N LEU A 103 14.86 -10.00 -8.26
CA LEU A 103 15.44 -10.33 -6.97
C LEU A 103 14.42 -10.90 -5.98
N LEU A 104 13.28 -10.22 -5.80
CA LEU A 104 12.25 -10.66 -4.86
C LEU A 104 11.64 -12.02 -5.24
N LEU A 105 11.48 -12.28 -6.53
CA LEU A 105 10.87 -13.52 -7.02
C LEU A 105 11.85 -14.71 -7.02
N PHE A 106 13.14 -14.48 -7.32
CA PHE A 106 14.12 -15.54 -7.62
C PHE A 106 15.32 -15.60 -6.66
N ASP A 107 15.43 -14.68 -5.69
CA ASP A 107 16.47 -14.64 -4.65
C ASP A 107 17.88 -14.34 -5.18
N GLU A 108 17.99 -13.78 -6.38
CA GLU A 108 19.28 -13.38 -6.99
C GLU A 108 19.13 -12.09 -7.80
N LEU A 109 20.23 -11.32 -7.89
CA LEU A 109 20.28 -10.17 -8.79
C LEU A 109 20.53 -10.66 -10.21
N PRO A 110 19.71 -10.23 -11.19
CA PRO A 110 19.89 -10.68 -12.57
C PRO A 110 21.16 -10.10 -13.19
N ASN A 111 21.87 -10.89 -13.97
CA ASN A 111 22.87 -10.34 -14.88
C ASN A 111 22.17 -9.59 -16.04
N LYS A 112 22.95 -8.90 -16.87
CA LYS A 112 22.41 -8.07 -17.95
C LYS A 112 21.45 -8.85 -18.89
N LYS A 113 21.84 -10.07 -19.27
CA LYS A 113 21.02 -10.90 -20.18
C LYS A 113 19.74 -11.37 -19.50
N GLU A 114 19.81 -11.81 -18.27
CA GLU A 114 18.65 -12.24 -17.46
C GLU A 114 17.65 -11.09 -17.26
N LEU A 115 18.16 -9.87 -17.00
CA LEU A 115 17.31 -8.70 -16.89
C LEU A 115 16.62 -8.35 -18.20
N GLU A 116 17.34 -8.40 -19.33
CA GLU A 116 16.78 -8.19 -20.67
C GLU A 116 15.71 -9.24 -21.01
N ASP A 117 15.99 -10.52 -20.77
CA ASP A 117 15.06 -11.63 -21.00
C ASP A 117 13.81 -11.49 -20.09
N PHE A 118 13.98 -11.08 -18.82
CA PHE A 118 12.86 -10.86 -17.90
C PHE A 118 11.99 -9.67 -18.30
N ARG A 119 12.60 -8.56 -18.69
CA ARG A 119 11.85 -7.40 -19.25
C ARG A 119 11.05 -7.77 -20.49
N ALA A 120 11.66 -8.52 -21.39
CA ALA A 120 10.98 -9.02 -22.59
C ALA A 120 9.80 -9.95 -22.25
N LEU A 121 9.95 -10.79 -21.22
CA LEU A 121 8.87 -11.66 -20.72
C LEU A 121 7.71 -10.84 -20.16
N LEU A 122 7.97 -9.87 -19.26
CA LEU A 122 6.94 -8.99 -18.72
C LEU A 122 6.23 -8.20 -19.82
N SER A 123 6.99 -7.72 -20.82
CA SER A 123 6.43 -6.99 -21.97
C SER A 123 5.43 -7.83 -22.77
N LYS A 124 5.69 -9.14 -22.98
CA LYS A 124 4.75 -10.05 -23.65
C LYS A 124 3.42 -10.20 -22.91
N TYR A 125 3.42 -10.04 -21.59
CA TYR A 125 2.21 -10.12 -20.74
C TYR A 125 1.44 -8.79 -20.65
N ARG A 126 1.94 -7.68 -21.20
CA ARG A 126 1.27 -6.38 -21.22
C ARG A 126 0.13 -6.34 -22.24
N SER A 127 -0.77 -7.33 -22.21
CA SER A 127 -1.93 -7.40 -23.11
C SER A 127 -3.13 -8.00 -22.40
N LEU A 128 -4.22 -7.24 -22.37
CA LEU A 128 -5.50 -7.71 -21.81
C LEU A 128 -6.25 -8.59 -22.83
N PRO A 129 -7.10 -9.52 -22.35
CA PRO A 129 -7.97 -10.30 -23.24
C PRO A 129 -8.82 -9.40 -24.15
N THR A 130 -9.14 -9.90 -25.35
CA THR A 130 -9.95 -9.17 -26.33
C THR A 130 -11.28 -8.72 -25.72
N GLY A 131 -11.60 -7.45 -25.88
CA GLY A 131 -12.83 -6.84 -25.35
C GLY A 131 -12.81 -6.52 -23.86
N PHE A 132 -11.81 -6.95 -23.08
CA PHE A 132 -11.78 -6.79 -21.62
C PHE A 132 -11.93 -5.31 -21.17
N VAL A 133 -11.24 -4.39 -21.83
CA VAL A 133 -11.35 -2.95 -21.50
C VAL A 133 -12.79 -2.48 -21.68
N ARG A 134 -13.40 -2.76 -22.84
CA ARG A 134 -14.76 -2.35 -23.19
C ARG A 134 -15.81 -2.99 -22.28
N ASP A 135 -15.72 -4.31 -22.10
CA ASP A 135 -16.82 -5.10 -21.52
C ASP A 135 -16.72 -5.21 -20.00
N ILE A 136 -15.52 -5.04 -19.41
CA ILE A 136 -15.29 -5.17 -17.97
C ILE A 136 -14.96 -3.82 -17.34
N ILE A 137 -13.92 -3.12 -17.84
CA ILE A 137 -13.45 -1.89 -17.19
C ILE A 137 -14.43 -0.74 -17.45
N MET A 138 -14.82 -0.51 -18.71
CA MET A 138 -15.65 0.62 -19.10
C MET A 138 -17.13 0.44 -18.77
N LYS A 139 -17.63 -0.78 -18.66
CA LYS A 139 -19.07 -1.05 -18.50
C LYS A 139 -19.63 -0.70 -17.14
N ALA A 140 -18.79 -0.73 -16.09
CA ALA A 140 -19.16 -0.37 -14.73
C ALA A 140 -18.03 0.45 -14.06
N PRO A 141 -17.80 1.70 -14.51
CA PRO A 141 -16.78 2.55 -13.92
C PRO A 141 -17.08 2.79 -12.45
N SER A 142 -16.05 2.69 -11.60
CA SER A 142 -16.14 2.94 -10.16
C SER A 142 -15.46 4.26 -9.83
N GLN A 143 -15.94 4.95 -8.81
CA GLN A 143 -15.25 6.09 -8.21
C GLN A 143 -13.99 5.65 -7.41
N ASP A 144 -13.90 4.36 -7.09
CA ASP A 144 -12.80 3.77 -6.34
C ASP A 144 -11.96 2.87 -7.27
N MET A 145 -10.75 3.33 -7.57
CA MET A 145 -9.83 2.62 -8.49
C MET A 145 -9.37 1.28 -7.92
N MET A 146 -9.23 1.14 -6.61
CA MET A 146 -8.88 -0.14 -5.98
C MET A 146 -10.01 -1.16 -6.13
N ASN A 147 -11.28 -0.71 -6.10
CA ASN A 147 -12.42 -1.57 -6.42
C ASN A 147 -12.39 -2.03 -7.88
N THR A 148 -12.12 -1.10 -8.81
CA THR A 148 -11.96 -1.44 -10.24
C THR A 148 -10.84 -2.45 -10.45
N LEU A 149 -9.68 -2.25 -9.79
CA LEU A 149 -8.55 -3.16 -9.86
C LEU A 149 -8.91 -4.57 -9.34
N ALA A 150 -9.51 -4.66 -8.15
CA ALA A 150 -9.90 -5.93 -7.54
C ALA A 150 -10.91 -6.71 -8.41
N ARG A 151 -11.94 -6.04 -8.91
CA ARG A 151 -12.94 -6.65 -9.82
C ARG A 151 -12.30 -7.15 -11.12
N SER A 152 -11.39 -6.35 -11.69
CA SER A 152 -10.68 -6.71 -12.92
C SER A 152 -9.81 -7.94 -12.69
N VAL A 153 -9.09 -8.01 -11.57
CA VAL A 153 -8.28 -9.18 -11.19
C VAL A 153 -9.17 -10.42 -11.07
N LEU A 154 -10.28 -10.34 -10.31
CA LEU A 154 -11.21 -11.47 -10.17
C LEU A 154 -11.82 -11.91 -11.52
N THR A 155 -12.09 -10.96 -12.42
CA THR A 155 -12.65 -11.27 -13.74
C THR A 155 -11.64 -11.97 -14.65
N LEU A 156 -10.33 -11.69 -14.49
CA LEU A 156 -9.27 -12.38 -15.26
C LEU A 156 -9.25 -13.89 -15.02
N TYR A 157 -9.72 -14.37 -13.86
CA TYR A 157 -9.93 -15.79 -13.57
C TYR A 157 -10.70 -16.49 -14.69
N SER A 158 -11.78 -15.86 -15.18
CA SER A 158 -12.66 -16.44 -16.22
C SER A 158 -12.01 -16.49 -17.62
N TYR A 159 -10.83 -15.92 -17.80
CA TYR A 159 -10.05 -15.95 -19.04
C TYR A 159 -8.83 -16.88 -18.95
N ASP A 160 -8.63 -17.54 -17.82
CA ASP A 160 -7.49 -18.45 -17.58
C ASP A 160 -7.98 -19.90 -17.43
N ASP A 161 -7.80 -20.71 -18.45
CA ASP A 161 -8.21 -22.13 -18.45
C ASP A 161 -7.49 -22.95 -17.37
N ARG A 162 -6.45 -22.42 -16.73
CA ARG A 162 -5.70 -23.03 -15.64
C ARG A 162 -5.76 -22.20 -14.36
N ALA A 163 -6.86 -21.49 -14.13
CA ALA A 163 -6.99 -20.58 -12.99
C ALA A 163 -6.74 -21.27 -11.64
N ASP A 164 -7.27 -22.49 -11.45
CA ASP A 164 -7.19 -23.27 -10.20
C ASP A 164 -5.93 -24.14 -10.05
N ASP A 165 -5.04 -24.14 -11.06
CA ASP A 165 -3.78 -24.88 -10.97
C ASP A 165 -2.78 -24.13 -10.09
N VAL A 166 -2.58 -24.63 -8.87
CA VAL A 166 -1.66 -24.06 -7.86
C VAL A 166 -0.21 -24.57 -7.98
N SER A 167 0.13 -25.27 -9.08
CA SER A 167 1.53 -25.63 -9.34
C SER A 167 2.41 -24.38 -9.46
N LEU A 168 3.63 -24.43 -8.92
CA LEU A 168 4.54 -23.29 -8.91
C LEU A 168 4.76 -22.65 -10.30
N PRO A 169 4.95 -23.43 -11.40
CA PRO A 169 5.10 -22.84 -12.74
C PRO A 169 3.85 -22.07 -13.17
N ASN A 170 2.65 -22.56 -12.88
CA ASN A 170 1.41 -21.89 -13.25
C ASN A 170 1.17 -20.63 -12.41
N VAL A 171 1.38 -20.73 -11.08
CA VAL A 171 1.26 -19.57 -10.19
C VAL A 171 2.26 -18.48 -10.55
N LEU A 172 3.52 -18.83 -10.87
CA LEU A 172 4.51 -17.86 -11.34
C LEU A 172 4.03 -17.16 -12.62
N ARG A 173 3.52 -17.92 -13.62
CA ARG A 173 2.93 -17.36 -14.84
C ARG A 173 1.83 -16.35 -14.52
N GLN A 174 0.88 -16.71 -13.65
CA GLN A 174 -0.21 -15.83 -13.23
C GLN A 174 0.30 -14.57 -12.53
N CYS A 175 1.27 -14.70 -11.63
CA CYS A 175 1.89 -13.57 -10.94
C CYS A 175 2.58 -12.61 -11.92
N LEU A 176 3.39 -13.12 -12.86
CA LEU A 176 4.06 -12.29 -13.87
C LEU A 176 3.07 -11.58 -14.79
N GLN A 177 1.97 -12.25 -15.17
CA GLN A 177 0.88 -11.63 -15.93
C GLN A 177 0.24 -10.48 -15.13
N LEU A 178 -0.11 -10.71 -13.86
CA LEU A 178 -0.73 -9.70 -13.01
C LEU A 178 0.21 -8.52 -12.76
N ILE A 179 1.51 -8.75 -12.49
CA ILE A 179 2.52 -7.69 -12.38
C ILE A 179 2.52 -6.82 -13.64
N SER A 180 2.46 -7.43 -14.82
CA SER A 180 2.47 -6.72 -16.10
C SER A 180 1.16 -5.99 -16.40
N LEU A 181 0.02 -6.49 -15.91
CA LEU A 181 -1.32 -5.96 -16.19
C LEU A 181 -1.79 -4.88 -15.23
N PHE A 182 -1.28 -4.83 -13.99
CA PHE A 182 -1.74 -3.89 -12.96
C PHE A 182 -1.74 -2.43 -13.39
N PRO A 183 -0.70 -1.90 -14.10
CA PRO A 183 -0.74 -0.54 -14.61
C PRO A 183 -1.93 -0.29 -15.53
N MET A 184 -2.18 -1.21 -16.47
CA MET A 184 -3.28 -1.08 -17.43
C MET A 184 -4.64 -1.13 -16.72
N LEU A 185 -4.83 -2.10 -15.80
CA LEU A 185 -6.08 -2.25 -15.05
C LEU A 185 -6.38 -1.00 -14.20
N SER A 186 -5.35 -0.41 -13.57
CA SER A 186 -5.49 0.78 -12.75
C SER A 186 -5.76 2.03 -13.58
N ILE A 187 -4.95 2.26 -14.63
CA ILE A 187 -5.01 3.49 -15.42
C ILE A 187 -6.23 3.48 -16.35
N TYR A 188 -6.55 2.37 -16.98
CA TYR A 188 -7.76 2.30 -17.82
C TYR A 188 -9.03 2.42 -16.97
N GLY A 189 -9.00 1.90 -15.72
CA GLY A 189 -10.06 2.15 -14.74
C GLY A 189 -10.22 3.64 -14.43
N TYR A 190 -9.11 4.35 -14.23
CA TYR A 190 -9.11 5.79 -14.01
C TYR A 190 -9.60 6.57 -15.26
N GLN A 191 -9.18 6.21 -16.45
CA GLN A 191 -9.66 6.82 -17.67
C GLN A 191 -11.17 6.61 -17.89
N ALA A 192 -11.67 5.42 -17.56
CA ALA A 192 -13.11 5.15 -17.57
C ALA A 192 -13.86 6.02 -16.55
N TYR A 193 -13.33 6.14 -15.33
CA TYR A 193 -13.87 7.04 -14.31
C TYR A 193 -13.94 8.49 -14.81
N CYS A 194 -12.83 9.04 -15.31
CA CYS A 194 -12.79 10.40 -15.85
C CYS A 194 -13.80 10.62 -17.00
N HIS A 195 -13.95 9.63 -17.87
CA HIS A 195 -14.90 9.72 -18.97
C HIS A 195 -16.35 9.75 -18.52
N TYR A 196 -16.74 8.83 -17.66
CA TYR A 196 -18.16 8.66 -17.25
C TYR A 196 -18.61 9.56 -16.12
N HIS A 197 -17.71 9.94 -15.21
CA HIS A 197 -18.05 10.76 -14.03
C HIS A 197 -17.63 12.22 -14.18
N ASP A 198 -16.48 12.48 -14.82
CA ASP A 198 -15.96 13.84 -14.97
C ASP A 198 -16.27 14.45 -16.35
N GLY A 199 -16.84 13.67 -17.30
CA GLY A 199 -17.15 14.13 -18.66
C GLY A 199 -15.89 14.42 -19.52
N LYS A 200 -14.72 13.89 -19.14
CA LYS A 200 -13.46 14.10 -19.86
C LYS A 200 -13.38 13.18 -21.09
N SER A 201 -12.52 13.55 -22.05
CA SER A 201 -12.19 12.68 -23.18
C SER A 201 -11.57 11.38 -22.72
N LEU A 202 -11.91 10.27 -23.36
CA LEU A 202 -11.34 8.96 -23.08
C LEU A 202 -10.01 8.79 -23.81
N PHE A 203 -8.96 8.46 -23.07
CA PHE A 203 -7.65 8.11 -23.62
C PHE A 203 -7.31 6.67 -23.21
N ILE A 204 -7.00 5.81 -24.19
CA ILE A 204 -6.56 4.43 -23.96
C ILE A 204 -5.30 4.21 -24.77
N HIS A 205 -4.15 4.63 -24.23
CA HIS A 205 -2.86 4.38 -24.83
C HIS A 205 -2.43 2.93 -24.59
N ARG A 206 -1.79 2.32 -25.58
CA ARG A 206 -1.20 0.99 -25.45
C ARG A 206 0.16 1.11 -24.76
N PRO A 207 0.53 0.15 -23.89
CA PRO A 207 1.88 0.08 -23.39
C PRO A 207 2.89 -0.09 -24.52
N ASP A 208 4.04 0.56 -24.38
CA ASP A 208 5.16 0.39 -25.30
C ASP A 208 6.05 -0.77 -24.79
N PRO A 209 6.38 -1.75 -25.64
CA PRO A 209 7.18 -2.91 -25.25
C PRO A 209 8.60 -2.57 -24.80
N ASP A 210 9.16 -1.47 -25.29
CA ASP A 210 10.55 -1.07 -25.03
C ASP A 210 10.72 -0.23 -23.75
N LEU A 211 9.62 0.32 -23.21
CA LEU A 211 9.62 1.13 -22.01
C LEU A 211 9.64 0.28 -20.73
N SER A 212 10.32 0.79 -19.69
CA SER A 212 10.27 0.26 -18.32
C SER A 212 8.87 0.35 -17.71
N MET A 213 8.68 -0.24 -16.54
CA MET A 213 7.38 -0.18 -15.83
C MET A 213 6.97 1.26 -15.52
N SER A 214 7.87 2.06 -14.95
CA SER A 214 7.58 3.45 -14.58
C SER A 214 7.31 4.34 -15.79
N GLU A 215 8.09 4.18 -16.86
CA GLU A 215 7.86 4.90 -18.11
C GLU A 215 6.50 4.55 -18.72
N ASN A 216 6.15 3.26 -18.76
CA ASN A 216 4.84 2.82 -19.25
C ASN A 216 3.68 3.38 -18.44
N ILE A 217 3.80 3.49 -17.11
CA ILE A 217 2.76 4.11 -16.27
C ILE A 217 2.52 5.55 -16.73
N LEU A 218 3.57 6.35 -16.89
CA LEU A 218 3.45 7.75 -17.33
C LEU A 218 2.95 7.84 -18.78
N HIS A 219 3.45 6.98 -19.65
CA HIS A 219 3.07 6.91 -21.07
C HIS A 219 1.58 6.62 -21.25
N ILE A 220 1.03 5.63 -20.56
CA ILE A 220 -0.40 5.26 -20.72
C ILE A 220 -1.35 6.16 -19.92
N LEU A 221 -0.86 6.89 -18.91
CA LEU A 221 -1.66 7.79 -18.09
C LEU A 221 -1.88 9.15 -18.75
N ARG A 222 -0.82 9.74 -19.33
CA ARG A 222 -0.84 11.11 -19.81
C ARG A 222 -1.42 11.19 -21.23
N PRO A 223 -2.31 12.15 -21.50
CA PRO A 223 -2.95 12.28 -22.83
C PRO A 223 -1.96 12.43 -23.99
N ASP A 224 -0.82 13.09 -23.72
CA ASP A 224 0.25 13.34 -24.71
C ASP A 224 1.39 12.32 -24.62
N SER A 225 1.34 11.38 -23.68
CA SER A 225 2.38 10.39 -23.39
C SER A 225 3.76 10.98 -23.05
N GLN A 226 3.82 12.28 -22.69
CA GLN A 226 5.09 12.96 -22.43
C GLN A 226 5.47 12.91 -20.94
N TYR A 227 6.75 12.74 -20.66
CA TYR A 227 7.35 12.77 -19.32
C TYR A 227 8.84 13.09 -19.42
N THR A 228 9.41 13.61 -18.30
CA THR A 228 10.86 13.82 -18.22
C THR A 228 11.57 12.56 -17.74
N PRO A 229 12.86 12.37 -18.05
CA PRO A 229 13.65 11.26 -17.53
C PRO A 229 13.68 11.25 -15.98
N LEU A 230 13.67 12.42 -15.33
CA LEU A 230 13.65 12.51 -13.87
C LEU A 230 12.32 12.03 -13.28
N GLU A 231 11.19 12.39 -13.91
CA GLU A 231 9.86 11.89 -13.50
C GLU A 231 9.79 10.36 -13.56
N ALA A 232 10.23 9.76 -14.66
CA ALA A 232 10.23 8.30 -14.83
C ALA A 232 11.12 7.62 -13.78
N LYS A 233 12.29 8.16 -13.48
CA LYS A 233 13.21 7.63 -12.46
C LYS A 233 12.67 7.76 -11.05
N LEU A 234 12.04 8.88 -10.70
CA LEU A 234 11.42 9.03 -9.39
C LEU A 234 10.26 8.08 -9.20
N LEU A 235 9.43 7.90 -10.22
CA LEU A 235 8.36 6.91 -10.16
C LEU A 235 8.91 5.50 -10.00
N ASP A 236 9.99 5.16 -10.70
CA ASP A 236 10.65 3.86 -10.58
C ASP A 236 11.17 3.61 -9.15
N ILE A 237 11.86 4.59 -8.56
CA ILE A 237 12.31 4.53 -7.17
C ILE A 237 11.11 4.38 -6.22
N ALA A 238 10.03 5.12 -6.46
CA ALA A 238 8.80 4.99 -5.68
C ALA A 238 8.25 3.56 -5.73
N LEU A 239 8.20 2.96 -6.91
CA LEU A 239 7.75 1.57 -7.07
C LEU A 239 8.66 0.60 -6.32
N VAL A 240 9.99 0.74 -6.42
CA VAL A 240 10.95 -0.10 -5.67
C VAL A 240 10.74 0.01 -4.16
N LEU A 241 10.58 1.21 -3.62
CA LEU A 241 10.40 1.44 -2.18
C LEU A 241 9.05 0.94 -1.64
N HIS A 242 8.04 0.78 -2.49
CA HIS A 242 6.72 0.28 -2.12
C HIS A 242 6.56 -1.24 -2.35
N MET A 243 7.54 -1.87 -3.01
CA MET A 243 7.43 -3.23 -3.53
C MET A 243 7.23 -4.27 -2.42
N GLU A 244 7.89 -4.11 -1.27
CA GLU A 244 7.81 -5.04 -0.14
C GLU A 244 8.06 -4.34 1.20
N HIS A 245 7.48 -4.87 2.30
CA HIS A 245 7.69 -4.35 3.66
C HIS A 245 7.38 -5.40 4.76
N GLY A 246 7.82 -6.60 4.58
CA GLY A 246 7.70 -7.69 5.56
C GLY A 246 6.44 -8.54 5.41
N GLY A 247 6.57 -9.83 5.66
CA GLY A 247 5.46 -10.79 5.60
C GLY A 247 4.34 -10.51 6.62
N GLY A 248 4.63 -9.77 7.69
CA GLY A 248 3.63 -9.31 8.67
C GLY A 248 2.89 -8.03 8.28
N ASN A 249 3.20 -7.40 7.14
CA ASN A 249 2.40 -6.32 6.57
C ASN A 249 0.97 -6.83 6.30
N ASN A 250 -0.06 -6.01 6.57
CA ASN A 250 -1.45 -6.49 6.55
C ASN A 250 -1.84 -7.16 5.22
N SER A 251 -1.47 -6.59 4.08
CA SER A 251 -1.79 -7.20 2.78
C SER A 251 -0.91 -8.39 2.44
N SER A 252 0.37 -8.40 2.85
CA SER A 252 1.25 -9.58 2.70
C SER A 252 0.80 -10.73 3.60
N PHE A 253 0.40 -10.43 4.85
CA PHE A 253 -0.17 -11.43 5.74
C PHE A 253 -1.50 -12.00 5.21
N THR A 254 -2.35 -11.15 4.64
CA THR A 254 -3.57 -11.57 3.94
C THR A 254 -3.23 -12.52 2.79
N THR A 255 -2.15 -12.25 2.03
CA THR A 255 -1.66 -13.13 0.97
C THR A 255 -1.29 -14.52 1.53
N HIS A 256 -0.55 -14.59 2.64
CA HIS A 256 -0.23 -15.85 3.32
C HIS A 256 -1.50 -16.59 3.76
N VAL A 257 -2.40 -15.90 4.48
CA VAL A 257 -3.65 -16.50 5.00
C VAL A 257 -4.47 -17.11 3.88
N VAL A 258 -4.72 -16.36 2.81
CA VAL A 258 -5.57 -16.82 1.70
C VAL A 258 -4.84 -17.88 0.85
N THR A 259 -3.54 -17.76 0.62
CA THR A 259 -2.72 -18.78 -0.07
C THR A 259 -2.73 -20.12 0.68
N SER A 260 -2.69 -20.10 2.02
CA SER A 260 -2.66 -21.30 2.85
C SER A 260 -3.92 -22.19 2.70
N SER A 261 -5.01 -21.63 2.14
CA SER A 261 -6.22 -22.38 1.79
C SER A 261 -6.11 -23.11 0.43
N LEU A 262 -5.02 -22.89 -0.32
CA LEU A 262 -4.78 -23.42 -1.67
C LEU A 262 -5.78 -22.92 -2.73
N THR A 263 -6.36 -21.73 -2.55
CA THR A 263 -7.20 -21.09 -3.57
C THR A 263 -6.37 -20.52 -4.72
N ASP A 264 -7.03 -20.09 -5.78
CA ASP A 264 -6.44 -19.52 -6.99
C ASP A 264 -5.70 -18.19 -6.75
N THR A 265 -4.81 -17.83 -7.68
CA THR A 265 -4.00 -16.60 -7.59
C THR A 265 -4.84 -15.32 -7.65
N TYR A 266 -5.91 -15.31 -8.44
CA TYR A 266 -6.72 -14.11 -8.61
C TYR A 266 -7.47 -13.76 -7.33
N SER A 267 -8.02 -14.77 -6.64
CA SER A 267 -8.67 -14.61 -5.33
C SER A 267 -7.69 -14.13 -4.26
N VAL A 268 -6.48 -14.68 -4.21
CA VAL A 268 -5.42 -14.25 -3.27
C VAL A 268 -5.06 -12.79 -3.48
N ILE A 269 -4.79 -12.41 -4.72
CA ILE A 269 -4.38 -11.04 -5.05
C ILE A 269 -5.53 -10.05 -4.85
N ALA A 270 -6.77 -10.42 -5.17
CA ALA A 270 -7.94 -9.59 -4.89
C ALA A 270 -8.13 -9.34 -3.38
N ALA A 271 -7.90 -10.35 -2.54
CA ALA A 271 -7.93 -10.21 -1.08
C ALA A 271 -6.82 -9.26 -0.58
N ALA A 272 -5.62 -9.37 -1.12
CA ALA A 272 -4.50 -8.47 -0.81
C ALA A 272 -4.80 -7.01 -1.23
N ILE A 273 -5.43 -6.80 -2.41
CA ILE A 273 -5.91 -5.48 -2.86
C ILE A 273 -6.94 -4.94 -1.87
N GLY A 274 -7.91 -5.76 -1.43
CA GLY A 274 -8.91 -5.38 -0.44
C GLY A 274 -8.30 -4.95 0.89
N SER A 275 -7.26 -5.65 1.36
CA SER A 275 -6.48 -5.28 2.54
C SER A 275 -5.76 -3.93 2.34
N LEU A 276 -5.07 -3.75 1.20
CA LEU A 276 -4.32 -2.52 0.91
C LEU A 276 -5.26 -1.30 0.77
N LYS A 277 -6.45 -1.48 0.21
CA LYS A 277 -7.45 -0.43 0.01
C LYS A 277 -7.85 0.26 1.31
N GLY A 278 -7.82 -0.43 2.44
CA GLY A 278 -8.26 0.09 3.72
C GLY A 278 -7.55 1.38 4.14
N PRO A 279 -8.28 2.39 4.69
CA PRO A 279 -7.71 3.69 5.03
C PRO A 279 -6.65 3.64 6.14
N ARG A 280 -6.58 2.54 6.87
CA ARG A 280 -5.52 2.29 7.89
C ARG A 280 -4.26 1.64 7.30
N HIS A 281 -4.25 1.33 5.99
CA HIS A 281 -3.13 0.68 5.31
C HIS A 281 -2.64 1.53 4.13
N GLY A 282 -3.22 1.43 2.94
CA GLY A 282 -2.69 2.07 1.74
C GLY A 282 -3.14 3.51 1.49
N GLY A 283 -4.08 4.04 2.28
CA GLY A 283 -4.62 5.38 2.09
C GLY A 283 -3.91 6.51 2.86
N ALA A 284 -2.79 6.22 3.53
CA ALA A 284 -2.13 7.18 4.41
C ALA A 284 -1.51 8.36 3.65
N ASN A 285 -0.94 8.15 2.47
CA ASN A 285 -0.34 9.21 1.65
C ASN A 285 -1.37 10.25 1.16
N ILE A 286 -2.60 9.83 0.86
CA ILE A 286 -3.69 10.76 0.50
C ILE A 286 -4.02 11.67 1.69
N LYS A 287 -4.02 11.12 2.91
CA LYS A 287 -4.24 11.91 4.12
C LYS A 287 -3.12 12.92 4.37
N VAL A 288 -1.86 12.54 4.10
CA VAL A 288 -0.72 13.46 4.18
C VAL A 288 -0.93 14.63 3.23
N VAL A 289 -1.23 14.37 1.97
CA VAL A 289 -1.43 15.41 0.96
C VAL A 289 -2.55 16.37 1.36
N LYS A 290 -3.71 15.86 1.73
CA LYS A 290 -4.85 16.68 2.16
C LYS A 290 -4.57 17.51 3.42
N MET A 291 -3.83 16.96 4.37
CA MET A 291 -3.38 17.68 5.56
C MET A 291 -2.44 18.84 5.18
N PHE A 292 -1.51 18.64 4.24
CA PHE A 292 -0.66 19.71 3.76
C PHE A 292 -1.41 20.75 2.92
N GLU A 293 -2.43 20.33 2.16
CA GLU A 293 -3.30 21.27 1.42
C GLU A 293 -4.04 22.21 2.38
N GLU A 294 -4.61 21.70 3.48
CA GLU A 294 -5.22 22.53 4.51
C GLU A 294 -4.18 23.38 5.25
N MET A 295 -3.04 22.80 5.64
CA MET A 295 -1.95 23.54 6.29
C MET A 295 -1.51 24.76 5.45
N LYS A 296 -1.38 24.59 4.13
CA LYS A 296 -1.00 25.70 3.21
C LYS A 296 -2.05 26.83 3.15
N GLN A 297 -3.29 26.56 3.50
CA GLN A 297 -4.36 27.57 3.58
C GLN A 297 -4.41 28.26 4.94
N GLU A 298 -4.13 27.54 6.03
CA GLU A 298 -4.24 28.01 7.40
C GLU A 298 -2.97 28.70 7.92
N VAL A 299 -1.79 28.34 7.39
CA VAL A 299 -0.48 28.91 7.76
C VAL A 299 -0.10 29.99 6.76
N HIS A 300 0.13 31.23 7.24
CA HIS A 300 0.44 32.37 6.35
C HIS A 300 1.90 32.37 5.91
N ASP A 301 2.82 32.12 6.85
CA ASP A 301 4.25 32.02 6.56
C ASP A 301 4.74 30.57 6.77
N TRP A 302 4.93 29.87 5.67
CA TRP A 302 5.40 28.47 5.68
C TRP A 302 6.85 28.32 6.14
N THR A 303 7.58 29.44 6.33
CA THR A 303 8.95 29.46 6.86
C THR A 303 9.01 29.74 8.35
N ASP A 304 7.91 30.22 8.93
CA ASP A 304 7.81 30.47 10.38
C ASP A 304 7.54 29.17 11.15
N ALA A 305 8.59 28.70 11.83
CA ALA A 305 8.54 27.49 12.64
C ALA A 305 7.49 27.56 13.77
N GLN A 306 7.20 28.76 14.30
CA GLN A 306 6.22 28.95 15.38
C GLN A 306 4.80 28.81 14.84
N GLU A 307 4.50 29.40 13.69
CA GLU A 307 3.19 29.29 13.06
C GLU A 307 2.89 27.86 12.64
N VAL A 308 3.85 27.20 11.98
CA VAL A 308 3.74 25.77 11.62
C VAL A 308 3.56 24.89 12.85
N SER A 309 4.34 25.12 13.94
CA SER A 309 4.21 24.35 15.19
C SER A 309 2.82 24.50 15.80
N THR A 310 2.25 25.70 15.76
CA THR A 310 0.91 25.99 16.27
C THR A 310 -0.15 25.17 15.51
N TYR A 311 -0.06 25.12 14.19
CA TYR A 311 -0.96 24.29 13.39
C TYR A 311 -0.80 22.79 13.68
N LEU A 312 0.43 22.29 13.81
CA LEU A 312 0.69 20.89 14.16
C LEU A 312 0.09 20.52 15.54
N LYS A 313 0.11 21.44 16.51
CA LYS A 313 -0.55 21.24 17.81
C LYS A 313 -2.07 21.20 17.68
N LYS A 314 -2.69 22.06 16.85
CA LYS A 314 -4.14 21.99 16.55
C LYS A 314 -4.53 20.62 15.97
N LEU A 315 -3.71 20.03 15.07
CA LEU A 315 -3.95 18.66 14.57
C LEU A 315 -4.00 17.65 15.73
N LEU A 316 -3.02 17.68 16.63
CA LEU A 316 -2.96 16.72 17.77
C LEU A 316 -4.11 16.92 18.77
N HIS A 317 -4.59 18.15 18.94
CA HIS A 317 -5.72 18.50 19.82
C HIS A 317 -7.09 18.26 19.15
N LYS A 318 -7.12 17.75 17.90
CA LYS A 318 -8.34 17.50 17.12
C LYS A 318 -9.10 18.78 16.74
N GLU A 319 -8.39 19.86 16.54
CA GLU A 319 -8.93 21.19 16.23
C GLU A 319 -8.76 21.56 14.76
N ALA A 320 -8.04 20.75 13.97
CA ALA A 320 -7.78 20.99 12.56
C ALA A 320 -7.91 19.69 11.73
N PHE A 321 -8.02 19.84 10.43
CA PHE A 321 -8.14 18.80 9.40
C PHE A 321 -9.35 17.87 9.68
N ASP A 322 -9.11 16.58 9.83
CA ASP A 322 -10.16 15.57 10.02
C ASP A 322 -10.46 15.28 11.51
N HIS A 323 -9.98 16.09 12.41
CA HIS A 323 -10.18 15.97 13.86
C HIS A 323 -9.79 14.62 14.47
N ALA A 324 -8.94 13.85 13.77
CA ALA A 324 -8.48 12.52 14.23
C ALA A 324 -7.40 12.61 15.32
N GLY A 325 -6.78 13.78 15.51
CA GLY A 325 -5.68 13.96 16.45
C GLY A 325 -4.37 13.37 15.95
N LEU A 326 -4.14 13.32 14.64
CA LEU A 326 -2.98 12.70 14.02
C LEU A 326 -2.25 13.70 13.12
N ILE A 327 -0.92 13.65 13.12
CA ILE A 327 -0.10 14.22 12.07
C ILE A 327 0.23 13.08 11.11
N TYR A 328 -0.43 13.06 9.96
CA TYR A 328 -0.29 11.98 8.98
C TYR A 328 1.11 11.94 8.38
N GLY A 329 1.60 10.74 8.06
CA GLY A 329 2.97 10.55 7.58
C GLY A 329 4.03 10.53 8.69
N VAL A 330 3.63 10.75 9.95
CA VAL A 330 4.51 10.78 11.12
C VAL A 330 4.13 9.65 12.07
N GLY A 331 5.11 8.78 12.38
CA GLY A 331 4.93 7.55 13.14
C GLY A 331 4.90 6.30 12.26
N HIS A 332 5.40 5.22 12.80
CA HIS A 332 5.44 3.91 12.14
C HIS A 332 5.34 2.79 13.17
N ALA A 333 4.74 1.66 12.78
CA ALA A 333 4.55 0.51 13.68
C ALA A 333 5.88 -0.13 14.12
N ILE A 334 6.95 0.01 13.32
CA ILE A 334 8.26 -0.59 13.54
C ILE A 334 9.32 0.50 13.74
N TYR A 335 9.45 1.44 12.80
CA TYR A 335 10.49 2.46 12.81
C TYR A 335 10.23 3.56 13.83
N SER A 336 11.19 3.80 14.73
CA SER A 336 11.13 4.87 15.73
C SER A 336 12.12 6.01 15.47
N LYS A 337 13.30 5.73 14.89
CA LYS A 337 14.31 6.75 14.59
C LYS A 337 14.25 7.26 13.14
N SER A 338 14.07 6.37 12.17
CA SER A 338 13.94 6.73 10.75
C SER A 338 13.33 5.59 9.95
N ASP A 339 12.54 5.92 8.91
CA ASP A 339 12.14 4.98 7.85
C ASP A 339 13.14 5.12 6.69
N PRO A 340 13.86 4.08 6.31
CA PRO A 340 14.88 4.16 5.25
C PRO A 340 14.29 4.60 3.91
N ARG A 341 13.02 4.27 3.64
CA ARG A 341 12.30 4.66 2.42
C ARG A 341 12.06 6.17 2.37
N ALA A 342 11.64 6.77 3.47
CA ALA A 342 11.46 8.22 3.55
C ALA A 342 12.80 8.97 3.39
N VAL A 343 13.88 8.44 3.96
CA VAL A 343 15.23 9.01 3.80
C VAL A 343 15.67 8.97 2.34
N ILE A 344 15.46 7.84 1.65
CA ILE A 344 15.78 7.71 0.23
C ILE A 344 14.93 8.68 -0.60
N PHE A 345 13.61 8.73 -0.39
CA PHE A 345 12.73 9.64 -1.11
C PHE A 345 13.21 11.09 -1.00
N LYS A 346 13.50 11.56 0.20
CA LYS A 346 13.90 12.95 0.44
C LYS A 346 15.04 13.41 -0.48
N SER A 347 16.05 12.55 -0.71
CA SER A 347 17.21 12.90 -1.54
C SER A 347 16.86 13.12 -3.02
N PHE A 348 15.75 12.55 -3.49
CA PHE A 348 15.27 12.72 -4.87
C PHE A 348 14.17 13.75 -4.98
N VAL A 349 13.34 13.92 -3.94
CA VAL A 349 12.25 14.91 -3.87
C VAL A 349 12.79 16.32 -4.04
N GLU A 350 13.92 16.66 -3.40
CA GLU A 350 14.58 17.94 -3.54
C GLU A 350 14.88 18.28 -5.01
N LYS A 351 15.45 17.33 -5.75
CA LYS A 351 15.77 17.53 -7.18
C LYS A 351 14.53 17.77 -8.04
N LEU A 352 13.48 16.98 -7.81
CA LEU A 352 12.23 17.13 -8.55
C LEU A 352 11.51 18.44 -8.19
N SER A 353 11.55 18.87 -6.92
CA SER A 353 10.93 20.13 -6.51
C SER A 353 11.52 21.32 -7.23
N VAL A 354 12.85 21.32 -7.50
CA VAL A 354 13.51 22.35 -8.32
C VAL A 354 13.01 22.29 -9.78
N GLU A 355 12.94 21.10 -10.39
CA GLU A 355 12.45 20.95 -11.77
C GLU A 355 10.99 21.43 -11.90
N LYS A 356 10.19 21.25 -10.85
CA LYS A 356 8.75 21.61 -10.83
C LYS A 356 8.46 22.98 -10.25
N HIS A 357 9.48 23.75 -9.82
CA HIS A 357 9.35 25.05 -9.15
C HIS A 357 8.49 24.98 -7.86
N LEU A 358 8.67 23.94 -7.07
CA LEU A 358 7.97 23.63 -5.81
C LEU A 358 8.91 23.59 -4.60
N GLU A 359 10.00 24.37 -4.64
CA GLU A 359 11.01 24.41 -3.57
C GLU A 359 10.43 24.96 -2.24
N LYS A 360 9.43 25.83 -2.31
CA LYS A 360 8.75 26.37 -1.12
C LYS A 360 7.95 25.28 -0.41
N GLU A 361 7.22 24.45 -1.18
CA GLU A 361 6.50 23.30 -0.64
C GLU A 361 7.46 22.28 -0.04
N PHE A 362 8.57 21.98 -0.73
CA PHE A 362 9.60 21.10 -0.18
C PHE A 362 10.19 21.61 1.13
N ALA A 363 10.42 22.94 1.24
CA ALA A 363 10.87 23.57 2.47
C ALA A 363 9.85 23.40 3.61
N LEU A 364 8.54 23.54 3.33
CA LEU A 364 7.48 23.29 4.30
C LEU A 364 7.47 21.81 4.76
N TYR A 365 7.55 20.86 3.82
CA TYR A 365 7.67 19.42 4.18
C TYR A 365 8.89 19.17 5.07
N SER A 366 10.05 19.76 4.73
CA SER A 366 11.28 19.62 5.52
C SER A 366 11.14 20.24 6.92
N LEU A 367 10.43 21.36 7.04
CA LEU A 367 10.15 22.00 8.33
C LEU A 367 9.24 21.13 9.19
N VAL A 368 8.15 20.59 8.63
CA VAL A 368 7.24 19.69 9.33
C VAL A 368 7.96 18.39 9.75
N GLU A 369 8.80 17.80 8.89
CA GLU A 369 9.65 16.64 9.24
C GLU A 369 10.47 16.87 10.50
N ASN A 370 11.02 18.09 10.66
CA ASN A 370 11.85 18.44 11.81
C ASN A 370 11.04 18.77 13.08
N LEU A 371 9.85 19.34 12.93
CA LEU A 371 9.03 19.81 14.04
C LEU A 371 8.09 18.72 14.57
N ALA A 372 7.42 17.98 13.69
CA ALA A 372 6.34 17.07 14.09
C ALA A 372 6.79 15.96 15.05
N PRO A 373 7.96 15.30 14.91
CA PRO A 373 8.41 14.32 15.88
C PRO A 373 8.60 14.88 17.28
N LYS A 374 9.12 16.12 17.39
CA LYS A 374 9.36 16.79 18.67
C LYS A 374 8.03 17.17 19.34
N ILE A 375 7.12 17.76 18.59
CA ILE A 375 5.79 18.14 19.07
C ILE A 375 5.00 16.91 19.54
N ILE A 376 5.02 15.81 18.78
CA ILE A 376 4.37 14.56 19.19
C ILE A 376 4.98 14.00 20.48
N ALA A 377 6.32 14.04 20.59
CA ALA A 377 7.00 13.55 21.79
C ALA A 377 6.62 14.38 23.03
N GLU A 378 6.55 15.70 22.91
CA GLU A 378 6.16 16.61 23.97
C GLU A 378 4.69 16.43 24.37
N GLU A 379 3.76 16.49 23.41
CA GLU A 379 2.31 16.46 23.65
C GLU A 379 1.80 15.09 24.15
N ARG A 380 2.45 14.00 23.72
CA ARG A 380 2.06 12.63 24.08
C ARG A 380 2.97 11.95 25.08
N GLN A 381 3.98 12.65 25.59
CA GLN A 381 4.99 12.09 26.53
C GLN A 381 5.60 10.78 26.00
N MET A 382 5.92 10.74 24.69
CA MET A 382 6.45 9.54 24.04
C MET A 382 7.98 9.57 23.97
N TYR A 383 8.62 8.73 24.78
CA TYR A 383 10.09 8.65 24.86
C TYR A 383 10.74 7.73 23.82
N LYS A 384 9.98 6.96 23.06
CA LYS A 384 10.52 5.98 22.07
C LYS A 384 11.03 6.59 20.77
N GLY A 385 10.84 7.88 20.57
CA GLY A 385 11.08 8.54 19.29
C GLY A 385 9.95 8.28 18.29
N VAL A 386 9.75 9.25 17.39
CA VAL A 386 8.77 9.20 16.29
C VAL A 386 9.47 9.69 15.05
N SER A 387 9.34 8.97 13.95
CA SER A 387 9.92 9.37 12.65
C SER A 387 8.86 9.51 11.60
N ILE A 388 9.16 10.25 10.53
CA ILE A 388 8.36 10.22 9.31
C ILE A 388 8.42 8.82 8.69
N ASN A 389 7.36 8.45 7.98
CA ASN A 389 7.27 7.20 7.23
C ASN A 389 7.27 7.47 5.71
N VAL A 390 7.20 6.40 4.91
CA VAL A 390 7.25 6.51 3.44
C VAL A 390 6.12 7.38 2.87
N ASP A 391 4.95 7.39 3.51
CA ASP A 391 3.77 8.11 3.03
C ASP A 391 3.94 9.63 3.12
N PHE A 392 4.84 10.09 4.00
CA PHE A 392 5.12 11.52 4.18
C PHE A 392 5.58 12.20 2.89
N TYR A 393 6.51 11.58 2.16
CA TYR A 393 7.03 12.13 0.90
C TYR A 393 6.37 11.54 -0.35
N SER A 394 5.83 10.32 -0.32
CA SER A 394 5.30 9.67 -1.51
C SER A 394 4.14 10.44 -2.14
N GLY A 395 3.24 10.99 -1.32
CA GLY A 395 2.13 11.82 -1.81
C GLY A 395 2.62 13.09 -2.50
N PHE A 396 3.64 13.75 -1.96
CA PHE A 396 4.25 14.93 -2.58
C PHE A 396 4.95 14.59 -3.90
N VAL A 397 5.65 13.46 -3.96
CA VAL A 397 6.21 12.97 -5.24
C VAL A 397 5.11 12.79 -6.28
N TYR A 398 4.00 12.15 -5.92
CA TYR A 398 2.90 11.91 -6.83
C TYR A 398 2.23 13.20 -7.32
N GLN A 399 2.10 14.21 -6.45
CA GLN A 399 1.67 15.55 -6.85
C GLN A 399 2.62 16.18 -7.89
N MET A 400 3.93 16.13 -7.63
CA MET A 400 4.94 16.67 -8.56
C MET A 400 4.96 15.95 -9.92
N LEU A 401 4.63 14.66 -9.92
CA LEU A 401 4.48 13.86 -11.14
C LEU A 401 3.13 14.11 -11.85
N GLY A 402 2.24 14.92 -11.28
CA GLY A 402 0.91 15.17 -11.81
C GLY A 402 0.02 13.92 -11.80
N LEU A 403 0.29 12.97 -10.91
CA LEU A 403 -0.57 11.80 -10.75
C LEU A 403 -1.89 12.21 -10.06
N PRO A 404 -3.04 11.77 -10.55
CA PRO A 404 -4.31 12.01 -9.89
C PRO A 404 -4.38 11.25 -8.56
N MET A 405 -5.03 11.85 -7.57
CA MET A 405 -5.09 11.31 -6.20
C MET A 405 -5.78 9.94 -6.16
N GLU A 406 -6.69 9.68 -7.08
CA GLU A 406 -7.38 8.40 -7.26
C GLU A 406 -6.42 7.25 -7.59
N LEU A 407 -5.24 7.55 -8.14
CA LEU A 407 -4.21 6.56 -8.48
C LEU A 407 -3.14 6.37 -7.40
N TYR A 408 -3.13 7.10 -6.29
CA TYR A 408 -2.08 6.98 -5.26
C TYR A 408 -2.03 5.57 -4.66
N THR A 409 -3.15 5.03 -4.22
CA THR A 409 -3.21 3.66 -3.71
C THR A 409 -3.04 2.60 -4.81
N PRO A 410 -3.61 2.74 -6.02
CA PRO A 410 -3.27 1.89 -7.16
C PRO A 410 -1.79 1.84 -7.54
N ILE A 411 -1.07 2.96 -7.52
CA ILE A 411 0.39 2.98 -7.74
C ILE A 411 1.11 2.15 -6.67
N PHE A 412 0.67 2.26 -5.43
CA PHE A 412 1.18 1.40 -4.36
C PHE A 412 0.90 -0.09 -4.63
N ALA A 413 -0.30 -0.44 -5.13
CA ALA A 413 -0.65 -1.81 -5.49
C ALA A 413 0.18 -2.34 -6.67
N ILE A 414 0.45 -1.50 -7.70
CA ILE A 414 1.32 -1.83 -8.84
C ILE A 414 2.74 -2.22 -8.37
N ALA A 415 3.23 -1.56 -7.34
CA ALA A 415 4.51 -1.93 -6.74
C ALA A 415 4.39 -3.21 -5.90
N ARG A 416 3.42 -3.24 -4.99
CA ARG A 416 3.28 -4.26 -3.96
C ARG A 416 2.88 -5.64 -4.50
N ILE A 417 2.31 -5.73 -5.69
CA ILE A 417 1.98 -7.03 -6.32
C ILE A 417 3.20 -7.93 -6.45
N VAL A 418 4.40 -7.37 -6.62
CA VAL A 418 5.65 -8.14 -6.67
C VAL A 418 5.91 -8.83 -5.33
N GLY A 419 5.80 -8.09 -4.21
CA GLY A 419 5.94 -8.65 -2.87
C GLY A 419 4.86 -9.69 -2.57
N TRP A 420 3.59 -9.43 -2.91
CA TRP A 420 2.52 -10.42 -2.76
C TRP A 420 2.80 -11.69 -3.56
N SER A 421 3.28 -11.54 -4.80
CA SER A 421 3.65 -12.67 -5.65
C SER A 421 4.76 -13.51 -5.04
N ALA A 422 5.81 -12.86 -4.52
CA ALA A 422 6.92 -13.53 -3.85
C ALA A 422 6.43 -14.30 -2.60
N HIS A 423 5.64 -13.67 -1.73
CA HIS A 423 5.06 -14.33 -0.55
C HIS A 423 4.12 -15.49 -0.90
N ARG A 424 3.33 -15.37 -1.97
CA ARG A 424 2.50 -16.48 -2.45
C ARG A 424 3.35 -17.66 -2.93
N MET A 425 4.40 -17.39 -3.71
CA MET A 425 5.32 -18.43 -4.18
C MET A 425 6.03 -19.10 -3.01
N GLU A 426 6.49 -18.34 -2.01
CA GLU A 426 7.14 -18.85 -0.80
C GLU A 426 6.19 -19.76 0.01
N GLU A 427 4.94 -19.34 0.23
CA GLU A 427 3.93 -20.11 0.96
C GLU A 427 3.66 -21.46 0.29
N LEU A 428 3.49 -21.47 -1.04
CA LEU A 428 3.25 -22.70 -1.81
C LEU A 428 4.49 -23.60 -1.87
N ALA A 429 5.69 -23.04 -2.01
CA ALA A 429 6.94 -23.80 -2.07
C ALA A 429 7.24 -24.56 -0.75
N ASN A 430 6.77 -24.01 0.38
CA ASN A 430 6.98 -24.58 1.70
C ASN A 430 5.83 -25.51 2.15
N ASN A 431 4.85 -25.79 1.29
CA ASN A 431 3.67 -26.61 1.62
C ASN A 431 3.01 -26.16 2.94
N GLY A 432 2.79 -24.85 3.07
CA GLY A 432 2.27 -24.22 4.29
C GLY A 432 0.99 -24.88 4.79
N LYS A 433 0.86 -24.96 6.11
CA LYS A 433 -0.39 -25.39 6.74
C LYS A 433 -1.40 -24.26 6.69
N ILE A 434 -2.70 -24.59 6.59
CA ILE A 434 -3.76 -23.58 6.69
C ILE A 434 -3.60 -22.73 7.95
N ILE A 435 -3.51 -21.43 7.78
CA ILE A 435 -3.34 -20.47 8.88
C ILE A 435 -4.68 -20.36 9.61
N ARG A 436 -4.73 -20.86 10.83
CA ARG A 436 -5.94 -20.93 11.65
C ARG A 436 -5.62 -20.58 13.10
N PRO A 437 -5.58 -19.29 13.46
CA PRO A 437 -5.38 -18.88 14.84
C PRO A 437 -6.55 -19.31 15.73
N ALA A 438 -6.29 -19.50 17.03
CA ALA A 438 -7.31 -19.80 18.01
C ALA A 438 -8.09 -18.53 18.39
N TYR A 439 -9.42 -18.66 18.55
CA TYR A 439 -10.31 -17.67 19.13
C TYR A 439 -10.96 -18.26 20.37
N ARG A 440 -10.97 -17.50 21.47
CA ARG A 440 -11.60 -17.91 22.71
C ARG A 440 -13.05 -17.44 22.76
N PRO A 441 -14.05 -18.34 22.92
CA PRO A 441 -15.43 -17.94 23.15
C PRO A 441 -15.55 -17.31 24.55
N ILE A 442 -16.35 -16.26 24.67
CA ILE A 442 -16.68 -15.59 25.92
C ILE A 442 -18.15 -15.70 26.29
N SER A 443 -18.97 -16.27 25.41
CA SER A 443 -20.39 -16.55 25.66
C SER A 443 -20.53 -17.81 26.50
N GLU A 444 -21.58 -17.84 27.35
CA GLU A 444 -21.97 -19.06 28.07
C GLU A 444 -22.70 -20.03 27.16
N ASP A 445 -22.65 -21.33 27.50
CA ASP A 445 -23.42 -22.36 26.82
C ASP A 445 -24.91 -22.20 27.15
N LEU A 446 -25.75 -22.03 26.14
CA LEU A 446 -27.17 -21.84 26.28
C LEU A 446 -27.93 -23.01 25.65
N SER A 447 -29.02 -23.43 26.31
CA SER A 447 -29.94 -24.40 25.73
C SER A 447 -30.87 -23.72 24.72
N TYR A 448 -31.18 -24.46 23.65
CA TYR A 448 -32.16 -23.97 22.65
C TYR A 448 -33.54 -23.76 23.29
N VAL A 449 -34.11 -22.58 23.07
CA VAL A 449 -35.45 -22.20 23.52
C VAL A 449 -36.42 -22.28 22.36
N GLU A 450 -37.50 -23.04 22.52
CA GLU A 450 -38.56 -23.15 21.52
C GLU A 450 -39.17 -21.78 21.18
N MET A 451 -39.57 -21.59 19.94
CA MET A 451 -40.03 -20.28 19.43
C MET A 451 -41.13 -19.66 20.31
N GLU A 452 -42.10 -20.45 20.72
CA GLU A 452 -43.26 -19.99 21.54
C GLU A 452 -42.87 -19.57 22.97
N LYS A 453 -41.68 -19.98 23.45
CA LYS A 453 -41.18 -19.64 24.77
C LYS A 453 -40.18 -18.48 24.76
N ARG A 454 -39.85 -17.95 23.56
CA ARG A 454 -38.94 -16.81 23.42
C ARG A 454 -39.63 -15.50 23.75
N ARG A 455 -39.00 -14.63 24.49
CA ARG A 455 -39.49 -13.30 24.85
C ARG A 455 -39.10 -12.25 23.82
#